data_cb8ff0fb4adf924755a5a046bcf4f977
#
_entry.id   cb8ff0fb4adf924755a5a046bcf4f977
#
_cell.length_a   1.000
_cell.length_b   1.000
_cell.length_c   1.000
_cell.angle_alpha   90.00
_cell.angle_beta   90.00
_cell.angle_gamma   90.00
#
_symmetry.space_group_name_H-M   'P 1'
#
loop_
_entity.id
_entity.type
_entity.pdbx_description
1 polymer ?
#
loop_
_entity_poly.entity_id
_entity_poly.type
_entity_poly.pdbx_seq_one_letter_code
_entity_poly.pdbx_strand_id
1 'polypeptide(L)'
;LPIWLCRTYGILPGKTAVFSIGHDLGLEAAVDLFDMGLKIACIADLREDGQDPELIEKIKKRKIPYYPGRVAMEAFGKKRVTGVKVGTIDGTVEETHSCDIIVASAGFTPVTGPITINQGKLEFDEHTGFFLPSKLPEKTHVAGRINGLGNPASIEASGRLAGLSAAADCGIDLAGEINGTREELSSLPGPRRGTKFVTGPVSGRKSYICFDEDTTIKNIKQAIKKGFDVPELIKRYTSAGTGPGQGGIPGHNLPLFTAKFKAEETDGIRPTNQRPPLVPVFLSTYAGTNQIGRAHV
;
A
#
# COMPACT_ATOMS: atom_id res chain seq x y z
N LEU A 1 -8.00 -6.13 -7.58
CA LEU A 1 -8.13 -7.04 -8.73
C LEU A 1 -9.53 -7.66 -8.81
N PRO A 2 -10.15 -8.29 -7.76
CA PRO A 2 -11.47 -8.90 -7.87
C PRO A 2 -12.57 -7.98 -8.41
N ILE A 3 -12.69 -6.76 -7.90
CA ILE A 3 -13.68 -5.78 -8.38
C ILE A 3 -13.46 -5.46 -9.86
N TRP A 4 -12.23 -5.30 -10.30
CA TRP A 4 -11.91 -5.03 -11.70
C TRP A 4 -12.32 -6.19 -12.61
N LEU A 5 -12.08 -7.44 -12.22
CA LEU A 5 -12.55 -8.62 -12.95
C LEU A 5 -14.07 -8.66 -13.08
N CYS A 6 -14.77 -8.36 -11.99
CA CYS A 6 -16.23 -8.34 -12.00
C CYS A 6 -16.80 -7.20 -12.88
N ARG A 7 -16.31 -5.96 -12.68
CA ARG A 7 -16.86 -4.78 -13.38
C ARG A 7 -16.47 -4.73 -14.85
N THR A 8 -15.26 -5.16 -15.20
CA THR A 8 -14.75 -5.05 -16.58
C THR A 8 -15.11 -6.27 -17.42
N TYR A 9 -15.06 -7.46 -16.81
CA TYR A 9 -15.21 -8.72 -17.55
C TYR A 9 -16.41 -9.57 -17.12
N GLY A 10 -17.18 -9.15 -16.12
CA GLY A 10 -18.29 -9.93 -15.58
C GLY A 10 -17.87 -11.25 -14.93
N ILE A 11 -16.62 -11.36 -14.51
CA ILE A 11 -16.05 -12.60 -13.95
C ILE A 11 -15.99 -12.51 -12.42
N LEU A 12 -16.73 -13.38 -11.73
CA LEU A 12 -16.53 -13.61 -10.30
C LEU A 12 -15.31 -14.51 -10.11
N PRO A 13 -14.30 -14.07 -9.33
CA PRO A 13 -13.03 -14.79 -9.18
C PRO A 13 -13.13 -16.04 -8.30
N GLY A 14 -14.28 -16.29 -7.68
CA GLY A 14 -14.56 -17.43 -6.81
C GLY A 14 -16.03 -17.48 -6.43
N LYS A 15 -16.42 -18.46 -5.62
CA LYS A 15 -17.78 -18.61 -5.10
C LYS A 15 -17.92 -18.12 -3.66
N THR A 16 -16.92 -18.38 -2.83
CA THR A 16 -16.90 -18.03 -1.41
C THR A 16 -15.56 -17.44 -1.03
N ALA A 17 -15.56 -16.19 -0.58
CA ALA A 17 -14.37 -15.44 -0.21
C ALA A 17 -14.21 -15.33 1.30
N VAL A 18 -12.96 -15.28 1.75
CA VAL A 18 -12.56 -14.68 3.02
C VAL A 18 -11.75 -13.42 2.72
N PHE A 19 -12.10 -12.32 3.37
CA PHE A 19 -11.36 -11.06 3.26
C PHE A 19 -10.37 -10.94 4.42
N SER A 20 -9.13 -10.57 4.11
CA SER A 20 -8.12 -10.17 5.09
C SER A 20 -7.69 -8.76 4.77
N ILE A 21 -8.13 -7.80 5.56
CA ILE A 21 -8.03 -6.38 5.25
C ILE A 21 -7.39 -5.58 6.38
N GLY A 22 -6.98 -4.36 6.09
CA GLY A 22 -6.39 -3.45 7.06
C GLY A 22 -6.82 -1.98 6.85
N HIS A 23 -7.85 -1.72 6.01
CA HIS A 23 -8.32 -0.36 5.74
C HIS A 23 -9.72 -0.37 5.09
N ASP A 24 -10.36 0.81 5.03
CA ASP A 24 -11.75 0.95 4.58
C ASP A 24 -12.00 0.57 3.11
N LEU A 25 -11.02 0.76 2.22
CA LEU A 25 -11.14 0.28 0.83
C LEU A 25 -11.36 -1.24 0.74
N GLY A 26 -10.86 -1.99 1.73
CA GLY A 26 -11.13 -3.42 1.86
C GLY A 26 -12.57 -3.71 2.25
N LEU A 27 -13.18 -2.88 3.11
CA LEU A 27 -14.59 -2.95 3.47
C LEU A 27 -15.50 -2.56 2.29
N GLU A 28 -15.17 -1.46 1.60
CA GLU A 28 -15.86 -1.05 0.36
C GLU A 28 -15.85 -2.18 -0.67
N ALA A 29 -14.68 -2.80 -0.90
CA ALA A 29 -14.54 -3.91 -1.81
C ALA A 29 -15.38 -5.14 -1.42
N ALA A 30 -15.49 -5.42 -0.12
CA ALA A 30 -16.32 -6.52 0.37
C ALA A 30 -17.80 -6.24 0.11
N VAL A 31 -18.27 -5.02 0.40
CA VAL A 31 -19.66 -4.63 0.11
C VAL A 31 -19.97 -4.75 -1.38
N ASP A 32 -19.13 -4.18 -2.23
CA ASP A 32 -19.32 -4.21 -3.69
C ASP A 32 -19.35 -5.64 -4.23
N LEU A 33 -18.39 -6.48 -3.83
CA LEU A 33 -18.31 -7.86 -4.33
C LEU A 33 -19.46 -8.74 -3.81
N PHE A 34 -19.94 -8.50 -2.58
CA PHE A 34 -21.14 -9.14 -2.05
C PHE A 34 -22.36 -8.81 -2.91
N ASP A 35 -22.56 -7.52 -3.22
CA ASP A 35 -23.67 -7.05 -4.04
C ASP A 35 -23.58 -7.56 -5.50
N MET A 36 -22.38 -7.89 -5.98
CA MET A 36 -22.14 -8.57 -7.26
C MET A 36 -22.33 -10.10 -7.20
N GLY A 37 -22.72 -10.65 -6.04
CA GLY A 37 -23.04 -12.08 -5.89
C GLY A 37 -21.93 -12.97 -5.32
N LEU A 38 -20.81 -12.40 -4.88
CA LEU A 38 -19.76 -13.17 -4.20
C LEU A 38 -20.19 -13.47 -2.75
N LYS A 39 -20.26 -14.75 -2.38
CA LYS A 39 -20.51 -15.12 -0.99
C LYS A 39 -19.27 -14.77 -0.15
N ILE A 40 -19.46 -14.09 0.98
CA ILE A 40 -18.38 -13.76 1.91
C ILE A 40 -18.55 -14.59 3.18
N ALA A 41 -17.60 -15.48 3.44
CA ALA A 41 -17.59 -16.30 4.64
C ALA A 41 -17.28 -15.46 5.88
N CYS A 42 -16.28 -14.59 5.78
CA CYS A 42 -16.00 -13.58 6.80
C CYS A 42 -15.09 -12.47 6.27
N ILE A 43 -15.04 -11.36 7.02
CA ILE A 43 -14.08 -10.29 6.87
C ILE A 43 -13.23 -10.26 8.15
N ALA A 44 -11.93 -10.52 8.02
CA ALA A 44 -10.92 -10.34 9.04
C ALA A 44 -10.26 -8.97 8.83
N ASP A 45 -10.50 -8.04 9.72
CA ASP A 45 -9.88 -6.69 9.70
C ASP A 45 -8.77 -6.64 10.73
N LEU A 46 -7.56 -6.33 10.29
CA LEU A 46 -6.40 -6.21 11.16
C LEU A 46 -6.55 -5.11 12.23
N ARG A 47 -7.37 -4.11 11.95
CA ARG A 47 -7.68 -3.01 12.87
C ARG A 47 -8.68 -3.46 13.93
N GLU A 48 -8.45 -3.07 15.15
CA GLU A 48 -9.40 -3.26 16.24
C GLU A 48 -10.51 -2.19 16.22
N ASP A 49 -10.14 -0.96 15.83
CA ASP A 49 -11.00 0.23 15.80
C ASP A 49 -10.68 1.15 14.62
N GLY A 50 -11.42 2.26 14.49
CA GLY A 50 -11.16 3.32 13.52
C GLY A 50 -11.67 3.03 12.10
N GLN A 51 -12.57 2.05 11.95
CA GLN A 51 -13.27 1.79 10.69
C GLN A 51 -14.35 2.83 10.44
N ASP A 52 -14.66 3.07 9.17
CA ASP A 52 -15.79 3.91 8.77
C ASP A 52 -17.11 3.32 9.28
N PRO A 53 -17.87 4.05 10.14
CA PRO A 53 -19.12 3.56 10.71
C PRO A 53 -20.18 3.21 9.66
N GLU A 54 -20.25 3.96 8.55
CA GLU A 54 -21.21 3.69 7.47
C GLU A 54 -20.92 2.36 6.77
N LEU A 55 -19.63 2.05 6.57
CA LEU A 55 -19.22 0.77 5.98
C LEU A 55 -19.54 -0.40 6.91
N ILE A 56 -19.31 -0.25 8.21
CA ILE A 56 -19.67 -1.27 9.20
C ILE A 56 -21.18 -1.50 9.22
N GLU A 57 -21.99 -0.46 9.13
CA GLU A 57 -23.46 -0.60 9.02
C GLU A 57 -23.87 -1.34 7.72
N LYS A 58 -23.22 -1.04 6.58
CA LYS A 58 -23.45 -1.76 5.33
C LYS A 58 -23.11 -3.24 5.43
N ILE A 59 -22.02 -3.60 6.12
CA ILE A 59 -21.60 -4.98 6.40
C ILE A 59 -22.62 -5.70 7.29
N LYS A 60 -23.06 -5.06 8.39
CA LYS A 60 -24.07 -5.60 9.30
C LYS A 60 -25.42 -5.86 8.62
N LYS A 61 -25.91 -4.91 7.81
CA LYS A 61 -27.15 -5.04 7.03
C LYS A 61 -27.14 -6.26 6.09
N ARG A 62 -25.97 -6.60 5.54
CA ARG A 62 -25.75 -7.77 4.67
C ARG A 62 -25.49 -9.05 5.45
N LYS A 63 -25.47 -8.98 6.78
CA LYS A 63 -25.18 -10.12 7.68
C LYS A 63 -23.84 -10.80 7.35
N ILE A 64 -22.85 -10.04 6.89
CA ILE A 64 -21.51 -10.56 6.63
C ILE A 64 -20.78 -10.68 7.97
N PRO A 65 -20.25 -11.87 8.32
CA PRO A 65 -19.44 -12.03 9.52
C PRO A 65 -18.20 -11.11 9.49
N TYR A 66 -18.02 -10.30 10.53
CA TYR A 66 -16.95 -9.31 10.61
C TYR A 66 -16.18 -9.48 11.91
N TYR A 67 -14.86 -9.59 11.79
CA TYR A 67 -13.96 -9.85 12.90
C TYR A 67 -12.87 -8.78 12.97
N PRO A 68 -12.99 -7.75 13.81
CA PRO A 68 -11.92 -6.79 14.08
C PRO A 68 -10.75 -7.44 14.85
N GLY A 69 -9.54 -6.90 14.69
CA GLY A 69 -8.33 -7.41 15.33
C GLY A 69 -7.86 -8.76 14.80
N ARG A 70 -8.35 -9.21 13.62
CA ARG A 70 -8.01 -10.51 13.06
C ARG A 70 -7.42 -10.42 11.66
N VAL A 71 -6.69 -11.46 11.27
CA VAL A 71 -6.00 -11.57 9.99
C VAL A 71 -6.02 -13.01 9.48
N ALA A 72 -5.90 -13.19 8.17
CA ALA A 72 -5.66 -14.51 7.60
C ALA A 72 -4.26 -15.00 7.98
N MET A 73 -4.19 -16.14 8.68
CA MET A 73 -2.96 -16.71 9.24
C MET A 73 -2.34 -17.75 8.31
N GLU A 74 -3.17 -18.66 7.82
CA GLU A 74 -2.73 -19.81 7.05
C GLU A 74 -3.81 -20.21 6.02
N ALA A 75 -3.41 -20.36 4.77
CA ALA A 75 -4.31 -20.84 3.71
C ALA A 75 -4.14 -22.35 3.51
N PHE A 76 -5.26 -23.05 3.31
CA PHE A 76 -5.31 -24.48 3.05
C PHE A 76 -5.58 -24.78 1.57
N GLY A 77 -5.03 -25.89 1.10
CA GLY A 77 -5.22 -26.38 -0.26
C GLY A 77 -3.89 -26.74 -0.93
N LYS A 78 -3.97 -27.45 -2.05
CA LYS A 78 -2.78 -27.84 -2.84
C LYS A 78 -2.71 -27.12 -4.18
N LYS A 79 -3.71 -27.32 -5.04
CA LYS A 79 -3.80 -26.67 -6.37
C LYS A 79 -4.65 -25.40 -6.34
N ARG A 80 -5.55 -25.29 -5.40
CA ARG A 80 -6.45 -24.16 -5.15
C ARG A 80 -6.68 -24.01 -3.65
N VAL A 81 -7.07 -22.83 -3.24
CA VAL A 81 -7.51 -22.56 -1.86
C VAL A 81 -8.79 -23.36 -1.58
N THR A 82 -8.86 -23.99 -0.43
CA THR A 82 -10.04 -24.71 0.08
C THR A 82 -10.52 -24.18 1.42
N GLY A 83 -9.72 -23.35 2.07
CA GLY A 83 -10.04 -22.72 3.34
C GLY A 83 -8.89 -21.86 3.83
N VAL A 84 -9.15 -21.13 4.91
CA VAL A 84 -8.19 -20.26 5.56
C VAL A 84 -8.41 -20.25 7.07
N LYS A 85 -7.33 -20.26 7.83
CA LYS A 85 -7.32 -19.98 9.25
C LYS A 85 -7.27 -18.47 9.46
N VAL A 86 -8.22 -17.95 10.21
CA VAL A 86 -8.32 -16.53 10.62
C VAL A 86 -8.10 -16.46 12.12
N GLY A 87 -7.32 -15.52 12.58
CA GLY A 87 -7.03 -15.40 14.00
C GLY A 87 -6.46 -14.05 14.38
N THR A 88 -6.23 -13.87 15.68
CA THR A 88 -5.49 -12.72 16.23
C THR A 88 -4.01 -12.86 15.94
N ILE A 89 -3.29 -11.73 15.91
CA ILE A 89 -1.85 -11.70 15.59
C ILE A 89 -1.02 -12.49 16.62
N ASP A 90 -1.45 -12.50 17.87
CA ASP A 90 -0.82 -13.24 18.97
C ASP A 90 -1.16 -14.75 18.95
N GLY A 91 -2.09 -15.17 18.08
CA GLY A 91 -2.49 -16.56 17.96
C GLY A 91 -3.42 -17.05 19.08
N THR A 92 -3.96 -16.17 19.90
CA THR A 92 -4.86 -16.55 21.02
C THR A 92 -6.24 -16.99 20.56
N VAL A 93 -6.70 -16.49 19.42
CA VAL A 93 -7.98 -16.87 18.80
C VAL A 93 -7.74 -17.30 17.37
N GLU A 94 -8.22 -18.49 17.02
CA GLU A 94 -8.13 -19.03 15.67
C GLU A 94 -9.43 -19.72 15.26
N GLU A 95 -9.89 -19.42 14.05
CA GLU A 95 -11.05 -20.05 13.43
C GLU A 95 -10.72 -20.45 11.99
N THR A 96 -11.27 -21.55 11.52
CA THR A 96 -11.09 -22.00 10.13
C THR A 96 -12.37 -21.78 9.34
N HIS A 97 -12.23 -21.10 8.21
CA HIS A 97 -13.32 -20.84 7.27
C HIS A 97 -13.06 -21.52 5.94
N SER A 98 -14.07 -22.22 5.41
CA SER A 98 -14.02 -22.77 4.05
C SER A 98 -14.19 -21.63 3.04
N CYS A 99 -13.30 -21.57 2.05
CA CYS A 99 -13.34 -20.60 0.97
C CYS A 99 -12.57 -21.12 -0.25
N ASP A 100 -12.89 -20.60 -1.44
CA ASP A 100 -12.16 -20.87 -2.67
C ASP A 100 -11.35 -19.66 -3.16
N ILE A 101 -11.48 -18.52 -2.47
CA ILE A 101 -10.67 -17.33 -2.69
C ILE A 101 -10.40 -16.58 -1.37
N ILE A 102 -9.19 -16.08 -1.23
CA ILE A 102 -8.80 -15.14 -0.18
C ILE A 102 -8.55 -13.79 -0.84
N VAL A 103 -9.24 -12.75 -0.39
CA VAL A 103 -9.07 -11.37 -0.84
C VAL A 103 -8.25 -10.62 0.20
N ALA A 104 -6.99 -10.41 -0.09
CA ALA A 104 -6.09 -9.66 0.78
C ALA A 104 -6.00 -8.19 0.33
N SER A 105 -6.14 -7.25 1.26
CA SER A 105 -6.02 -5.82 1.00
C SER A 105 -5.50 -5.08 2.22
N ALA A 106 -4.21 -4.74 2.18
CA ALA A 106 -3.55 -3.97 3.24
C ALA A 106 -3.53 -2.45 2.98
N GLY A 107 -4.07 -1.99 1.85
CA GLY A 107 -4.12 -0.58 1.45
C GLY A 107 -3.30 -0.26 0.22
N PHE A 108 -3.26 1.03 -0.09
CA PHE A 108 -2.42 1.58 -1.13
C PHE A 108 -1.33 2.43 -0.49
N THR A 109 -0.09 2.23 -0.90
CA THR A 109 1.02 3.09 -0.52
C THR A 109 1.09 4.31 -1.44
N PRO A 110 1.46 5.50 -0.94
CA PRO A 110 1.71 6.65 -1.77
C PRO A 110 2.82 6.40 -2.81
N VAL A 111 2.65 6.92 -4.02
CA VAL A 111 3.66 6.84 -5.09
C VAL A 111 4.70 7.93 -4.89
N THR A 112 5.66 7.70 -4.03
CA THR A 112 6.67 8.68 -3.61
C THR A 112 7.95 8.68 -4.45
N GLY A 113 8.03 7.78 -5.44
CA GLY A 113 9.19 7.64 -6.32
C GLY A 113 9.67 8.94 -6.99
N PRO A 114 8.78 9.76 -7.58
CA PRO A 114 9.17 11.04 -8.19
C PRO A 114 9.86 12.00 -7.21
N ILE A 115 9.48 11.94 -5.93
CA ILE A 115 10.08 12.78 -4.87
C ILE A 115 11.49 12.27 -4.54
N THR A 116 11.63 10.97 -4.28
CA THR A 116 12.90 10.37 -3.84
C THR A 116 13.97 10.39 -4.94
N ILE A 117 13.58 10.27 -6.22
CA ILE A 117 14.49 10.44 -7.37
C ILE A 117 15.11 11.83 -7.39
N ASN A 118 14.32 12.86 -7.05
CA ASN A 118 14.76 14.24 -6.98
C ASN A 118 15.32 14.63 -5.60
N GLN A 119 15.77 13.66 -4.82
CA GLN A 119 16.42 13.86 -3.51
C GLN A 119 15.49 14.42 -2.42
N GLY A 120 14.19 14.38 -2.62
CA GLY A 120 13.21 14.65 -1.56
C GLY A 120 13.28 13.59 -0.48
N LYS A 121 12.82 13.94 0.72
CA LYS A 121 12.86 13.04 1.88
C LYS A 121 11.45 12.60 2.25
N LEU A 122 11.38 11.40 2.78
CA LEU A 122 10.16 10.79 3.31
C LEU A 122 10.37 10.49 4.78
N GLU A 123 9.29 10.61 5.56
CA GLU A 123 9.22 10.21 6.96
C GLU A 123 8.02 9.31 7.17
N PHE A 124 8.13 8.40 8.12
CA PHE A 124 7.02 7.51 8.46
C PHE A 124 6.01 8.27 9.30
N ASP A 125 4.77 8.30 8.84
CA ASP A 125 3.63 8.86 9.55
C ASP A 125 2.83 7.73 10.19
N GLU A 126 2.83 7.65 11.50
CA GLU A 126 2.14 6.61 12.26
C GLU A 126 0.62 6.70 12.12
N HIS A 127 0.05 7.89 11.87
CA HIS A 127 -1.39 8.05 11.70
C HIS A 127 -1.88 7.37 10.42
N THR A 128 -1.20 7.58 9.32
CA THR A 128 -1.54 6.97 8.02
C THR A 128 -0.93 5.60 7.81
N GLY A 129 0.15 5.28 8.53
CA GLY A 129 0.94 4.06 8.33
C GLY A 129 1.79 4.10 7.06
N PHE A 130 2.07 5.28 6.51
CA PHE A 130 2.81 5.47 5.26
C PHE A 130 4.06 6.31 5.42
N PHE A 131 4.98 6.17 4.47
CA PHE A 131 6.07 7.13 4.30
C PHE A 131 5.56 8.30 3.46
N LEU A 132 5.44 9.47 4.09
CA LEU A 132 4.96 10.69 3.47
C LEU A 132 6.11 11.67 3.19
N PRO A 133 5.93 12.61 2.24
CA PRO A 133 6.92 13.64 1.97
C PRO A 133 7.16 14.54 3.19
N SER A 134 8.42 14.60 3.66
CA SER A 134 8.83 15.51 4.75
C SER A 134 9.67 16.68 4.25
N LYS A 135 10.43 16.47 3.18
CA LYS A 135 11.17 17.53 2.51
C LYS A 135 11.07 17.37 1.01
N LEU A 136 10.54 18.40 0.36
CA LEU A 136 10.45 18.46 -1.10
C LEU A 136 11.68 19.14 -1.70
N PRO A 137 12.07 18.78 -2.94
CA PRO A 137 12.99 19.58 -3.74
C PRO A 137 12.42 20.99 -3.98
N GLU A 138 13.30 21.93 -4.32
CA GLU A 138 12.88 23.29 -4.69
C GLU A 138 11.87 23.26 -5.84
N LYS A 139 10.90 24.17 -5.80
CA LYS A 139 9.85 24.34 -6.81
C LYS A 139 9.08 23.05 -7.11
N THR A 140 9.01 22.16 -6.14
CA THR A 140 8.24 20.90 -6.23
C THR A 140 7.06 20.95 -5.30
N HIS A 141 5.87 20.76 -5.85
CA HIS A 141 4.62 20.74 -5.11
C HIS A 141 3.95 19.37 -5.28
N VAL A 142 3.37 18.87 -4.22
CA VAL A 142 2.71 17.56 -4.18
C VAL A 142 1.26 17.72 -3.73
N ALA A 143 0.38 16.88 -4.26
CA ALA A 143 -1.04 16.95 -4.00
C ALA A 143 -1.69 15.58 -3.88
N GLY A 144 -2.81 15.52 -3.15
CA GLY A 144 -3.67 14.36 -3.10
C GLY A 144 -3.11 13.20 -2.29
N ARG A 145 -3.22 12.00 -2.84
CA ARG A 145 -2.89 10.76 -2.12
C ARG A 145 -1.43 10.61 -1.73
N ILE A 146 -0.52 11.32 -2.38
CA ILE A 146 0.90 11.32 -2.01
C ILE A 146 1.13 11.95 -0.62
N ASN A 147 0.20 12.83 -0.19
CA ASN A 147 0.16 13.44 1.14
C ASN A 147 -0.74 12.67 2.12
N GLY A 148 -1.09 11.41 1.81
CA GLY A 148 -1.97 10.60 2.65
C GLY A 148 -3.46 10.94 2.55
N LEU A 149 -3.87 11.94 1.74
CA LEU A 149 -5.27 12.35 1.63
C LEU A 149 -6.12 11.27 0.96
N GLY A 150 -7.31 11.02 1.50
CA GLY A 150 -8.24 10.03 0.98
C GLY A 150 -9.61 10.59 0.60
N ASN A 151 -9.96 11.79 1.10
CA ASN A 151 -11.23 12.44 0.80
C ASN A 151 -11.16 13.19 -0.55
N PRO A 152 -12.13 13.06 -1.46
CA PRO A 152 -12.12 13.72 -2.76
C PRO A 152 -11.99 15.25 -2.69
N ALA A 153 -12.73 15.92 -1.79
CA ALA A 153 -12.66 17.37 -1.66
C ALA A 153 -11.27 17.83 -1.17
N SER A 154 -10.67 17.10 -0.21
CA SER A 154 -9.30 17.40 0.26
C SER A 154 -8.26 17.17 -0.84
N ILE A 155 -8.44 16.15 -1.67
CA ILE A 155 -7.57 15.87 -2.81
C ILE A 155 -7.64 17.01 -3.83
N GLU A 156 -8.85 17.49 -4.15
CA GLU A 156 -9.07 18.59 -5.08
C GLU A 156 -8.47 19.90 -4.55
N ALA A 157 -8.77 20.26 -3.30
CA ALA A 157 -8.22 21.48 -2.68
C ALA A 157 -6.69 21.45 -2.61
N SER A 158 -6.10 20.26 -2.30
CA SER A 158 -4.64 20.11 -2.29
C SER A 158 -4.03 20.25 -3.69
N GLY A 159 -4.74 19.78 -4.73
CA GLY A 159 -4.34 19.94 -6.13
C GLY A 159 -4.34 21.41 -6.54
N ARG A 160 -5.40 22.14 -6.19
CA ARG A 160 -5.50 23.59 -6.42
C ARG A 160 -4.39 24.34 -5.71
N LEU A 161 -4.14 24.02 -4.42
CA LEU A 161 -3.04 24.63 -3.67
C LEU A 161 -1.68 24.41 -4.31
N ALA A 162 -1.40 23.17 -4.75
CA ALA A 162 -0.15 22.84 -5.44
C ALA A 162 -0.01 23.61 -6.76
N GLY A 163 -1.08 23.72 -7.56
CA GLY A 163 -1.08 24.46 -8.80
C GLY A 163 -0.85 25.96 -8.61
N LEU A 164 -1.54 26.59 -7.65
CA LEU A 164 -1.34 28.00 -7.29
C LEU A 164 0.09 28.27 -6.81
N SER A 165 0.63 27.37 -5.97
CA SER A 165 2.00 27.48 -5.47
C SER A 165 3.02 27.38 -6.61
N ALA A 166 2.81 26.47 -7.56
CA ALA A 166 3.68 26.34 -8.74
C ALA A 166 3.61 27.57 -9.65
N ALA A 167 2.43 28.17 -9.82
CA ALA A 167 2.27 29.41 -10.57
C ALA A 167 2.95 30.61 -9.87
N ALA A 168 2.89 30.66 -8.54
CA ALA A 168 3.61 31.66 -7.76
C ALA A 168 5.14 31.55 -7.90
N ASP A 169 5.67 30.31 -7.97
CA ASP A 169 7.09 30.06 -8.27
C ASP A 169 7.52 30.58 -9.65
N CYS A 170 6.57 30.77 -10.57
CA CYS A 170 6.79 31.39 -11.88
C CYS A 170 6.66 32.94 -11.85
N GLY A 171 6.48 33.52 -10.67
CA GLY A 171 6.44 34.98 -10.48
C GLY A 171 5.06 35.61 -10.55
N ILE A 172 3.98 34.83 -10.48
CA ILE A 172 2.60 35.31 -10.43
C ILE A 172 2.25 35.60 -8.97
N ASP A 173 1.75 36.78 -8.65
CA ASP A 173 1.28 37.09 -7.30
C ASP A 173 -0.09 36.45 -7.04
N LEU A 174 -0.11 35.40 -6.24
CA LEU A 174 -1.27 34.58 -5.87
C LEU A 174 -1.36 34.38 -4.34
N ALA A 175 -0.75 35.26 -3.56
CA ALA A 175 -0.68 35.09 -2.11
C ALA A 175 -2.07 34.99 -1.45
N GLY A 176 -3.04 35.74 -1.92
CA GLY A 176 -4.43 35.69 -1.43
C GLY A 176 -5.11 34.34 -1.69
N GLU A 177 -5.03 33.86 -2.94
CA GLU A 177 -5.64 32.60 -3.37
C GLU A 177 -4.99 31.40 -2.69
N ILE A 178 -3.66 31.43 -2.52
CA ILE A 178 -2.91 30.39 -1.80
C ILE A 178 -3.37 30.31 -0.34
N ASN A 179 -3.49 31.46 0.34
CA ASN A 179 -3.94 31.50 1.73
C ASN A 179 -5.38 31.02 1.88
N GLY A 180 -6.30 31.50 1.05
CA GLY A 180 -7.69 31.04 1.05
C GLY A 180 -7.83 29.55 0.79
N THR A 181 -7.08 29.01 -0.19
CA THR A 181 -7.09 27.56 -0.49
C THR A 181 -6.47 26.73 0.65
N ARG A 182 -5.46 27.26 1.35
CA ARG A 182 -4.87 26.62 2.53
C ARG A 182 -5.86 26.55 3.69
N GLU A 183 -6.60 27.62 3.94
CA GLU A 183 -7.67 27.66 4.95
C GLU A 183 -8.80 26.66 4.61
N GLU A 184 -9.23 26.65 3.36
CA GLU A 184 -10.20 25.66 2.87
C GLU A 184 -9.70 24.23 3.12
N LEU A 185 -8.48 23.89 2.70
CA LEU A 185 -7.90 22.57 2.89
C LEU A 185 -7.83 22.19 4.38
N SER A 186 -7.51 23.14 5.26
CA SER A 186 -7.44 22.89 6.70
C SER A 186 -8.81 22.60 7.34
N SER A 187 -9.90 23.06 6.72
CA SER A 187 -11.27 22.79 7.16
C SER A 187 -11.83 21.46 6.67
N LEU A 188 -11.19 20.83 5.69
CA LEU A 188 -11.58 19.55 5.11
C LEU A 188 -10.99 18.36 5.86
N PRO A 189 -11.55 17.14 5.69
CA PRO A 189 -11.01 15.95 6.33
C PRO A 189 -9.52 15.73 5.98
N GLY A 190 -8.70 15.54 7.01
CA GLY A 190 -7.28 15.23 6.88
C GLY A 190 -6.99 13.83 6.33
N PRO A 191 -5.73 13.38 6.42
CA PRO A 191 -5.33 12.04 6.05
C PRO A 191 -6.13 10.98 6.78
N ARG A 192 -6.54 9.91 6.06
CA ARG A 192 -7.25 8.79 6.68
C ARG A 192 -6.28 7.99 7.56
N ARG A 193 -6.78 7.58 8.73
CA ARG A 193 -6.03 6.66 9.60
C ARG A 193 -5.75 5.36 8.86
N GLY A 194 -4.50 4.99 8.79
CA GLY A 194 -4.04 3.73 8.21
C GLY A 194 -3.96 2.60 9.24
N THR A 195 -3.45 1.47 8.79
CA THR A 195 -3.19 0.31 9.64
C THR A 195 -1.82 0.45 10.28
N LYS A 196 -1.72 0.22 11.59
CA LYS A 196 -0.42 0.06 12.22
C LYS A 196 0.34 -1.09 11.56
N PHE A 197 1.61 -0.89 11.28
CA PHE A 197 2.45 -1.95 10.77
C PHE A 197 2.57 -3.06 11.84
N VAL A 198 2.07 -4.22 11.49
CA VAL A 198 2.18 -5.40 12.33
C VAL A 198 2.79 -6.54 11.51
N THR A 199 3.77 -7.18 12.11
CA THR A 199 4.23 -8.46 11.58
C THR A 199 3.36 -9.52 12.24
N GLY A 200 2.47 -10.12 11.48
CA GLY A 200 1.76 -11.31 11.93
C GLY A 200 2.71 -12.42 12.36
N PRO A 201 2.20 -13.49 12.94
CA PRO A 201 3.03 -14.63 13.26
C PRO A 201 3.70 -15.08 11.96
N VAL A 202 5.00 -14.90 11.90
CA VAL A 202 5.82 -15.41 10.81
C VAL A 202 5.89 -16.91 11.03
N SER A 203 4.75 -17.57 10.84
CA SER A 203 4.69 -19.02 10.90
C SER A 203 5.11 -19.54 9.54
N GLY A 204 6.17 -20.26 9.54
CA GLY A 204 6.41 -21.16 8.45
C GLY A 204 7.39 -20.72 7.36
N ARG A 205 7.41 -21.53 6.38
CA ARG A 205 8.54 -21.77 5.50
C ARG A 205 8.79 -20.68 4.47
N LYS A 206 7.77 -19.87 4.12
CA LYS A 206 7.86 -18.92 3.01
C LYS A 206 6.96 -17.68 3.26
N SER A 207 7.47 -16.73 4.02
CA SER A 207 6.86 -15.39 4.11
C SER A 207 7.66 -14.43 3.25
N TYR A 208 7.12 -14.07 2.10
CA TYR A 208 7.80 -13.22 1.13
C TYR A 208 7.66 -11.75 1.48
N ILE A 209 8.71 -10.98 1.27
CA ILE A 209 8.72 -9.52 1.32
C ILE A 209 8.85 -8.92 -0.09
N CYS A 210 9.44 -9.68 -1.01
CA CYS A 210 9.55 -9.34 -2.42
C CYS A 210 9.16 -10.57 -3.25
N PHE A 211 8.11 -10.43 -4.08
CA PHE A 211 7.64 -11.50 -4.94
C PHE A 211 8.44 -11.60 -6.24
N ASP A 212 8.99 -10.48 -6.71
CA ASP A 212 9.79 -10.47 -7.94
C ASP A 212 11.09 -11.26 -7.78
N GLU A 213 11.69 -11.19 -6.59
CA GLU A 213 13.00 -11.77 -6.29
C GLU A 213 12.92 -12.95 -5.31
N ASP A 214 11.72 -13.47 -5.07
CA ASP A 214 11.48 -14.56 -4.10
C ASP A 214 12.14 -14.33 -2.73
N THR A 215 12.34 -13.06 -2.34
CA THR A 215 13.01 -12.72 -1.10
C THR A 215 12.07 -12.88 0.09
N THR A 216 12.48 -13.74 1.03
CA THR A 216 11.71 -14.05 2.23
C THR A 216 12.15 -13.20 3.42
N ILE A 217 11.30 -13.14 4.46
CA ILE A 217 11.66 -12.54 5.76
C ILE A 217 12.92 -13.23 6.36
N LYS A 218 13.10 -14.51 6.12
CA LYS A 218 14.32 -15.24 6.56
C LYS A 218 15.58 -14.67 5.92
N ASN A 219 15.53 -14.31 4.63
CA ASN A 219 16.65 -13.67 3.93
C ASN A 219 16.97 -12.30 4.53
N ILE A 220 15.94 -11.50 4.87
CA ILE A 220 16.11 -10.19 5.52
C ILE A 220 16.78 -10.35 6.89
N LYS A 221 16.27 -11.26 7.74
CA LYS A 221 16.89 -11.56 9.04
C LYS A 221 18.36 -12.01 8.91
N GLN A 222 18.67 -12.79 7.88
CA GLN A 222 20.03 -13.24 7.63
C GLN A 222 20.93 -12.08 7.19
N ALA A 223 20.43 -11.17 6.34
CA ALA A 223 21.17 -9.97 5.93
C ALA A 223 21.52 -9.10 7.15
N ILE A 224 20.53 -8.80 8.01
CA ILE A 224 20.74 -8.02 9.23
C ILE A 224 21.79 -8.67 10.15
N LYS A 225 21.73 -9.99 10.37
CA LYS A 225 22.72 -10.72 11.15
C LYS A 225 24.15 -10.65 10.58
N LYS A 226 24.28 -10.43 9.29
CA LYS A 226 25.58 -10.26 8.59
C LYS A 226 26.07 -8.80 8.55
N GLY A 227 25.36 -7.87 9.19
CA GLY A 227 25.72 -6.45 9.24
C GLY A 227 25.13 -5.60 8.11
N PHE A 228 24.28 -6.17 7.23
CA PHE A 228 23.52 -5.40 6.25
C PHE A 228 22.20 -4.97 6.93
N ASP A 229 22.25 -3.92 7.74
CA ASP A 229 21.21 -3.59 8.73
C ASP A 229 20.43 -2.31 8.41
N VAL A 230 20.63 -1.74 7.24
CA VAL A 230 19.81 -0.64 6.69
C VAL A 230 19.15 -1.07 5.38
N PRO A 231 17.96 -0.54 5.03
CA PRO A 231 17.18 -0.99 3.87
C PRO A 231 17.97 -1.02 2.56
N GLU A 232 18.83 -0.03 2.32
CA GLU A 232 19.65 0.05 1.11
C GLU A 232 20.70 -1.08 1.03
N LEU A 233 21.32 -1.43 2.14
CA LEU A 233 22.28 -2.55 2.19
C LEU A 233 21.58 -3.90 2.09
N ILE A 234 20.42 -4.05 2.75
CA ILE A 234 19.59 -5.25 2.66
C ILE A 234 19.15 -5.47 1.22
N LYS A 235 18.67 -4.42 0.54
CA LYS A 235 18.30 -4.46 -0.88
C LYS A 235 19.46 -4.96 -1.74
N ARG A 236 20.67 -4.43 -1.57
CA ARG A 236 21.86 -4.85 -2.34
C ARG A 236 22.26 -6.29 -2.07
N TYR A 237 22.11 -6.75 -0.83
CA TYR A 237 22.48 -8.11 -0.45
C TYR A 237 21.44 -9.16 -0.90
N THR A 238 20.14 -8.79 -0.91
CA THR A 238 19.03 -9.73 -1.15
C THR A 238 18.34 -9.54 -2.49
N SER A 239 18.67 -8.50 -3.25
CA SER A 239 17.96 -8.04 -4.44
C SER A 239 16.49 -7.61 -4.19
N ALA A 240 16.04 -7.52 -2.93
CA ALA A 240 14.65 -7.14 -2.63
C ALA A 240 14.30 -5.78 -3.26
N GLY A 241 13.26 -5.74 -4.09
CA GLY A 241 12.80 -4.53 -4.75
C GLY A 241 13.57 -4.11 -6.00
N THR A 242 14.37 -5.00 -6.58
CA THR A 242 15.11 -4.72 -7.84
C THR A 242 14.40 -5.26 -9.08
N GLY A 243 13.37 -6.09 -8.91
CA GLY A 243 12.63 -6.71 -9.99
C GLY A 243 11.62 -5.78 -10.69
N PRO A 244 10.80 -6.33 -11.60
CA PRO A 244 9.83 -5.58 -12.41
C PRO A 244 8.82 -4.74 -11.62
N GLY A 245 8.48 -5.15 -10.40
CA GLY A 245 7.60 -4.39 -9.48
C GLY A 245 8.23 -3.10 -8.93
N GLN A 246 9.49 -2.81 -9.28
CA GLN A 246 10.20 -1.56 -8.96
C GLN A 246 10.17 -1.19 -7.47
N GLY A 247 10.17 -2.19 -6.60
CA GLY A 247 10.15 -1.98 -5.17
C GLY A 247 8.81 -1.55 -4.59
N GLY A 248 7.69 -1.69 -5.30
CA GLY A 248 6.37 -1.27 -4.83
C GLY A 248 6.00 -1.85 -3.47
N ILE A 249 6.05 -3.16 -3.29
CA ILE A 249 5.78 -3.83 -2.02
C ILE A 249 6.97 -3.74 -1.05
N PRO A 250 8.19 -4.14 -1.44
CA PRO A 250 9.32 -4.10 -0.52
C PRO A 250 9.73 -2.69 -0.12
N GLY A 251 9.54 -1.68 -0.96
CA GLY A 251 9.86 -0.28 -0.63
C GLY A 251 9.15 0.24 0.61
N HIS A 252 7.92 -0.21 0.86
CA HIS A 252 7.18 0.12 2.07
C HIS A 252 7.52 -0.82 3.23
N ASN A 253 7.53 -2.12 2.98
CA ASN A 253 7.63 -3.13 4.05
C ASN A 253 9.06 -3.30 4.59
N LEU A 254 10.08 -3.21 3.74
CA LEU A 254 11.46 -3.47 4.13
C LEU A 254 11.98 -2.55 5.23
N PRO A 255 11.76 -1.20 5.17
CA PRO A 255 12.14 -0.31 6.26
C PRO A 255 11.49 -0.69 7.60
N LEU A 256 10.18 -0.96 7.58
CA LEU A 256 9.41 -1.28 8.78
C LEU A 256 9.83 -2.62 9.38
N PHE A 257 10.09 -3.64 8.56
CA PHE A 257 10.67 -4.90 9.02
C PHE A 257 12.07 -4.72 9.60
N THR A 258 12.88 -3.87 8.99
CA THR A 258 14.24 -3.60 9.48
C THR A 258 14.20 -2.97 10.86
N ALA A 259 13.39 -1.92 11.06
CA ALA A 259 13.18 -1.29 12.36
C ALA A 259 12.76 -2.32 13.41
N LYS A 260 11.74 -3.11 13.10
CA LYS A 260 11.22 -4.11 14.03
C LYS A 260 12.26 -5.17 14.41
N PHE A 261 13.06 -5.67 13.46
CA PHE A 261 14.06 -6.70 13.75
C PHE A 261 15.27 -6.18 14.51
N LYS A 262 15.55 -4.88 14.41
CA LYS A 262 16.58 -4.21 15.19
C LYS A 262 16.08 -3.74 16.57
N ALA A 263 14.77 -3.83 16.82
CA ALA A 263 14.07 -3.23 17.96
C ALA A 263 14.32 -1.71 18.05
N GLU A 264 14.45 -1.06 16.91
CA GLU A 264 14.59 0.39 16.75
C GLU A 264 13.24 1.02 16.43
N GLU A 265 13.08 2.29 16.75
CA GLU A 265 11.96 3.09 16.27
C GLU A 265 12.05 3.28 14.75
N THR A 266 10.93 3.56 14.11
CA THR A 266 10.88 3.82 12.66
C THR A 266 11.52 5.15 12.28
N ASP A 267 11.78 6.01 13.25
CA ASP A 267 12.46 7.29 13.07
C ASP A 267 13.88 7.08 12.50
N GLY A 268 14.12 7.72 11.35
CA GLY A 268 15.39 7.60 10.64
C GLY A 268 15.52 6.41 9.68
N ILE A 269 14.64 5.40 9.75
CA ILE A 269 14.62 4.33 8.76
C ILE A 269 13.77 4.76 7.57
N ARG A 270 14.36 4.78 6.38
CA ARG A 270 13.75 5.29 5.16
C ARG A 270 13.63 4.22 4.09
N PRO A 271 12.63 4.34 3.20
CA PRO A 271 12.59 3.55 1.98
C PRO A 271 13.86 3.75 1.15
N THR A 272 14.21 2.74 0.38
CA THR A 272 15.28 2.87 -0.62
C THR A 272 14.84 3.80 -1.73
N ASN A 273 15.77 4.59 -2.28
CA ASN A 273 15.47 5.44 -3.42
C ASN A 273 15.11 4.61 -4.64
N GLN A 274 14.02 5.00 -5.29
CA GLN A 274 13.64 4.43 -6.57
C GLN A 274 14.48 5.04 -7.70
N ARG A 275 14.53 4.33 -8.84
CA ARG A 275 15.24 4.77 -10.04
C ARG A 275 14.31 4.72 -11.24
N PRO A 276 14.45 5.65 -12.22
CA PRO A 276 13.70 5.54 -13.47
C PRO A 276 14.08 4.28 -14.27
N PRO A 277 13.13 3.69 -15.00
CA PRO A 277 11.71 4.00 -15.04
C PRO A 277 10.99 3.48 -13.78
N LEU A 278 10.04 4.26 -13.23
CA LEU A 278 9.27 3.88 -12.02
C LEU A 278 8.26 2.77 -12.25
N VAL A 279 7.89 2.57 -13.49
CA VAL A 279 6.98 1.52 -13.94
C VAL A 279 7.57 0.89 -15.21
N PRO A 280 7.28 -0.40 -15.48
CA PRO A 280 7.70 -1.01 -16.74
C PRO A 280 7.18 -0.21 -17.94
N VAL A 281 8.05 0.06 -18.90
CA VAL A 281 7.73 0.82 -20.13
C VAL A 281 8.02 -0.07 -21.32
N PHE A 282 7.09 -0.09 -22.30
CA PHE A 282 7.32 -0.84 -23.54
C PHE A 282 8.50 -0.26 -24.29
N LEU A 283 9.37 -1.11 -24.84
CA LEU A 283 10.49 -0.71 -25.67
C LEU A 283 10.06 0.16 -26.86
N SER A 284 8.87 -0.10 -27.43
CA SER A 284 8.29 0.73 -28.48
C SER A 284 8.09 2.19 -28.10
N THR A 285 7.89 2.49 -26.81
CA THR A 285 7.79 3.86 -26.31
C THR A 285 9.12 4.61 -26.41
N TYR A 286 10.24 3.91 -26.19
CA TYR A 286 11.58 4.49 -26.36
C TYR A 286 12.02 4.54 -27.82
N ALA A 287 11.50 3.66 -28.67
CA ALA A 287 11.84 3.63 -30.09
C ALA A 287 11.39 4.90 -30.85
N GLY A 288 10.32 5.55 -30.36
CA GLY A 288 9.71 6.68 -31.07
C GLY A 288 9.29 6.30 -32.49
N THR A 289 9.29 7.28 -33.39
CA THR A 289 9.05 7.07 -34.83
C THR A 289 10.30 6.61 -35.58
N ASN A 290 11.48 6.73 -34.97
CA ASN A 290 12.74 6.24 -35.52
C ASN A 290 12.97 4.81 -35.08
N GLN A 291 13.13 3.91 -36.02
CA GLN A 291 13.34 2.49 -35.76
C GLN A 291 14.60 2.25 -34.90
N ILE A 292 14.42 1.67 -33.71
CA ILE A 292 15.53 1.11 -32.96
C ILE A 292 16.10 -0.02 -33.82
N GLY A 293 17.35 0.05 -34.14
CA GLY A 293 18.03 -0.99 -34.92
C GLY A 293 18.73 -0.50 -36.20
N ARG A 294 18.49 0.72 -36.66
CA ARG A 294 19.28 1.32 -37.73
C ARG A 294 20.64 1.84 -37.25
N ALA A 295 20.90 1.91 -35.96
CA ALA A 295 22.16 2.37 -35.41
C ALA A 295 23.26 1.28 -35.32
N HIS A 296 22.94 0.05 -35.72
CA HIS A 296 23.88 -1.09 -35.62
C HIS A 296 24.04 -1.87 -36.93
N VAL A 297 23.78 -1.21 -38.09
CA VAL A 297 24.13 -1.76 -39.41
C VAL A 297 25.20 -0.89 -40.02
#